data_3202a1b294d5bf2e7cd0a360133b7721
#
_entry.id   3202a1b294d5bf2e7cd0a360133b7721
#
_cell.length_a   1.000
_cell.length_b   1.000
_cell.length_c   1.000
_cell.angle_alpha   90.00
_cell.angle_beta   90.00
_cell.angle_gamma   90.00
#
_symmetry.space_group_name_H-M   'P 1'
#
loop_
_entity.id
_entity.type
_entity.pdbx_description
1 polymer ?
#
loop_
_entity_poly.entity_id
_entity_poly.type
_entity_poly.pdbx_seq_one_letter_code
_entity_poly.pdbx_strand_id
1 'polypeptide(L)'
;DTFCGIYLYMRRKKRYKHAIINKKKYYFYTIKWLDITGDAGHKNKDEMEKLPICKMITQAYVYKKTKKYLTTFSSYDQDDEVFSDTNIFPIGCVISMEKITL
;
A
#
# COMPACT_ATOMS: atom_id res chain seq x y z
N ASP A 1 -6.29 36.15 -18.36
CA ASP A 1 -5.35 36.73 -17.43
C ASP A 1 -4.25 35.73 -17.09
N THR A 2 -3.04 36.07 -17.49
CA THR A 2 -1.89 35.20 -17.32
C THR A 2 -1.62 34.90 -15.85
N PHE A 3 -1.71 35.91 -15.01
CA PHE A 3 -1.53 35.76 -13.58
C PHE A 3 -2.59 34.83 -13.00
N CYS A 4 -3.80 35.01 -13.40
CA CYS A 4 -4.92 34.18 -12.95
C CYS A 4 -4.76 32.74 -13.41
N GLY A 5 -4.28 32.53 -14.65
CA GLY A 5 -4.02 31.19 -15.17
C GLY A 5 -2.93 30.48 -14.39
N ILE A 6 -1.83 31.18 -14.09
CA ILE A 6 -0.74 30.62 -13.29
C ILE A 6 -1.23 30.27 -11.88
N TYR A 7 -1.98 31.18 -11.29
CA TYR A 7 -2.54 30.96 -9.97
C TYR A 7 -3.46 29.74 -9.91
N LEU A 8 -4.34 29.61 -10.89
CA LEU A 8 -5.21 28.45 -10.99
C LEU A 8 -4.42 27.14 -11.18
N TYR A 9 -3.37 27.19 -11.99
CA TYR A 9 -2.52 26.03 -12.19
C TYR A 9 -1.85 25.61 -10.88
N MET A 10 -1.32 26.57 -10.14
CA MET A 10 -0.66 26.29 -8.86
C MET A 10 -1.64 25.78 -7.80
N ARG A 11 -2.90 26.13 -7.91
CA ARG A 11 -3.93 25.64 -6.98
C ARG A 11 -4.41 24.25 -7.31
N ARG A 12 -4.11 23.73 -8.51
CA ARG A 12 -4.47 22.37 -8.88
C ARG A 12 -3.61 21.40 -8.08
N LYS A 13 -4.16 20.94 -6.98
CA LYS A 13 -3.51 19.89 -6.20
C LYS A 13 -3.80 18.55 -6.85
N LYS A 14 -2.84 17.65 -6.81
CA LYS A 14 -3.06 16.27 -7.20
C LYS A 14 -4.17 15.69 -6.32
N ARG A 15 -5.07 14.99 -6.98
CA ARG A 15 -6.11 14.24 -6.27
C ARG A 15 -5.70 12.80 -6.22
N TYR A 16 -5.86 12.19 -5.06
CA TYR A 16 -5.48 10.81 -4.82
C TYR A 16 -6.72 9.97 -4.58
N LYS A 17 -6.68 8.74 -5.10
CA LYS A 17 -7.75 7.78 -4.87
C LYS A 17 -7.87 7.50 -3.38
N HIS A 18 -9.10 7.53 -2.87
CA HIS A 18 -9.37 7.31 -1.46
C HIS A 18 -10.79 6.81 -1.24
N ALA A 19 -11.04 6.27 -0.07
CA ALA A 19 -12.36 5.96 0.44
C ALA A 19 -12.64 6.83 1.65
N ILE A 20 -13.90 7.24 1.82
CA ILE A 20 -14.35 7.96 3.01
C ILE A 20 -15.30 7.04 3.76
N ILE A 21 -14.91 6.66 4.97
CA ILE A 21 -15.68 5.76 5.81
C ILE A 21 -15.85 6.44 7.16
N ASN A 22 -17.10 6.70 7.56
CA ASN A 22 -17.42 7.40 8.79
C ASN A 22 -16.60 8.68 8.97
N LYS A 23 -16.61 9.53 7.95
CA LYS A 23 -15.93 10.83 7.92
C LYS A 23 -14.39 10.75 7.95
N LYS A 24 -13.82 9.57 7.92
CA LYS A 24 -12.38 9.40 7.86
C LYS A 24 -11.97 9.00 6.45
N LYS A 25 -10.87 9.60 5.97
CA LYS A 25 -10.34 9.36 4.63
C LYS A 25 -9.21 8.34 4.69
N TYR A 26 -9.28 7.34 3.80
CA TYR A 26 -8.26 6.31 3.67
C TYR A 26 -7.75 6.32 2.24
N TYR A 27 -6.45 6.55 2.06
CA TYR A 27 -5.86 6.63 0.72
C TYR A 27 -5.52 5.26 0.19
N PHE A 28 -5.58 5.14 -1.13
CA PHE A 28 -5.30 3.92 -1.87
C PHE A 28 -3.86 3.95 -2.36
N TYR A 29 -3.12 2.87 -2.09
CA TYR A 29 -1.68 2.80 -2.38
C TYR A 29 -1.35 1.60 -3.24
N THR A 30 -0.29 1.75 -4.03
CA THR A 30 0.47 0.61 -4.55
C THR A 30 1.59 0.33 -3.56
N ILE A 31 1.62 -0.87 -3.04
CA ILE A 31 2.57 -1.30 -2.02
C ILE A 31 3.43 -2.41 -2.62
N LYS A 32 4.73 -2.17 -2.69
CA LYS A 32 5.70 -3.18 -3.11
C LYS A 32 6.34 -3.76 -1.86
N TRP A 33 6.34 -5.07 -1.74
CA TRP A 33 6.80 -5.73 -0.54
C TRP A 33 7.48 -7.05 -0.85
N LEU A 34 8.25 -7.55 0.12
CA LEU A 34 8.97 -8.80 0.03
C LEU A 34 8.21 -9.88 0.77
N ASP A 35 7.92 -10.97 0.07
CA ASP A 35 7.25 -12.10 0.67
C ASP A 35 8.29 -13.07 1.24
N ILE A 36 7.93 -13.70 2.35
CA ILE A 36 8.75 -14.71 2.98
C ILE A 36 8.51 -16.01 2.22
N THR A 37 9.59 -16.62 1.72
CA THR A 37 9.52 -17.91 1.07
C THR A 37 10.17 -18.96 1.94
N GLY A 38 9.62 -20.15 1.92
CA GLY A 38 10.15 -21.28 2.66
C GLY A 38 10.05 -22.55 1.84
N ASP A 39 10.94 -23.50 2.12
CA ASP A 39 10.96 -24.79 1.47
C ASP A 39 11.45 -25.81 2.49
N ALA A 40 10.67 -26.86 2.72
CA ALA A 40 11.01 -27.91 3.69
C ALA A 40 12.03 -28.90 3.14
N GLY A 41 12.42 -28.80 1.86
CA GLY A 41 13.41 -29.70 1.27
C GLY A 41 14.83 -29.43 1.73
N HIS A 42 15.69 -30.41 1.48
CA HIS A 42 17.10 -30.26 1.78
C HIS A 42 17.79 -29.41 0.72
N LYS A 43 18.67 -28.52 1.13
CA LYS A 43 19.42 -27.63 0.24
C LYS A 43 20.91 -27.75 0.47
N ASN A 44 21.66 -27.83 -0.61
CA ASN A 44 23.11 -27.67 -0.54
C ASN A 44 23.49 -26.18 -0.49
N LYS A 45 24.77 -25.88 -0.37
CA LYS A 45 25.25 -24.52 -0.24
C LYS A 45 24.85 -23.65 -1.44
N ASP A 46 25.04 -24.17 -2.66
CA ASP A 46 24.71 -23.41 -3.87
C ASP A 46 23.24 -23.13 -3.97
N GLU A 47 22.40 -24.09 -3.63
CA GLU A 47 20.95 -23.91 -3.62
C GLU A 47 20.51 -22.89 -2.57
N MET A 48 21.14 -22.88 -1.40
CA MET A 48 20.87 -21.90 -0.34
C MET A 48 21.16 -20.48 -0.82
N GLU A 49 22.28 -20.29 -1.52
CA GLU A 49 22.68 -18.98 -2.02
C GLU A 49 21.77 -18.47 -3.14
N LYS A 50 21.05 -19.37 -3.80
CA LYS A 50 20.14 -19.04 -4.90
C LYS A 50 18.68 -18.99 -4.51
N LEU A 51 18.35 -19.11 -3.21
CA LEU A 51 16.97 -19.02 -2.78
C LEU A 51 16.36 -17.70 -3.23
N PRO A 52 15.24 -17.73 -3.95
CA PRO A 52 14.62 -16.51 -4.44
C PRO A 52 13.87 -15.80 -3.33
N ILE A 53 13.83 -14.49 -3.42
CA ILE A 53 12.90 -13.68 -2.63
C ILE A 53 11.81 -13.17 -3.56
N CYS A 54 10.55 -13.32 -3.14
CA CYS A 54 9.43 -12.88 -3.96
C CYS A 54 9.12 -11.43 -3.71
N LYS A 55 9.11 -10.65 -4.78
CA LYS A 55 8.65 -9.26 -4.74
C LYS A 55 7.18 -9.25 -5.14
N MET A 56 6.36 -8.75 -4.24
CA MET A 56 4.91 -8.73 -4.43
C MET A 56 4.42 -7.29 -4.54
N ILE A 57 3.32 -7.13 -5.24
CA ILE A 57 2.65 -5.84 -5.37
C ILE A 57 1.22 -6.01 -4.89
N THR A 58 0.83 -5.18 -3.93
CA THR A 58 -0.53 -5.11 -3.43
C THR A 58 -1.06 -3.70 -3.64
N GLN A 59 -2.29 -3.59 -4.11
CA GLN A 59 -3.00 -2.31 -4.19
C GLN A 59 -4.14 -2.36 -3.20
N ALA A 60 -4.13 -1.43 -2.25
CA ALA A 60 -5.11 -1.43 -1.17
C ALA A 60 -5.19 -0.07 -0.48
N TYR A 61 -6.27 0.13 0.26
CA TYR A 61 -6.40 1.29 1.14
C TYR A 61 -5.58 1.07 2.40
N VAL A 62 -4.86 2.10 2.82
CA VAL A 62 -4.08 2.04 4.06
C VAL A 62 -4.96 2.45 5.22
N TYR A 63 -5.16 1.52 6.14
CA TYR A 63 -5.90 1.76 7.37
C TYR A 63 -5.04 2.48 8.40
N LYS A 64 -3.83 1.97 8.63
CA LYS A 64 -2.92 2.49 9.64
C LYS A 64 -1.48 2.13 9.30
N LYS A 65 -0.58 3.05 9.54
CA LYS A 65 0.86 2.81 9.44
C LYS A 65 1.52 3.19 10.75
N THR A 66 2.24 2.26 11.34
CA THR A 66 3.06 2.49 12.53
C THR A 66 4.53 2.29 12.18
N LYS A 67 5.42 2.45 13.15
CA LYS A 67 6.84 2.14 12.94
C LYS A 67 7.09 0.66 12.66
N LYS A 68 6.17 -0.21 13.07
CA LYS A 68 6.34 -1.67 12.98
C LYS A 68 5.48 -2.31 11.90
N TYR A 69 4.28 -1.78 11.66
CA TYR A 69 3.30 -2.44 10.80
C TYR A 69 2.58 -1.49 9.89
N LEU A 70 2.19 -2.02 8.74
CA LEU A 70 1.29 -1.40 7.79
C LEU A 70 0.04 -2.26 7.69
N THR A 71 -1.12 -1.70 8.02
CA THR A 71 -2.41 -2.41 7.95
C THR A 71 -3.22 -1.87 6.79
N THR A 72 -3.78 -2.77 5.98
CA THR A 72 -4.53 -2.41 4.78
C THR A 72 -5.84 -3.16 4.69
N PHE A 73 -6.74 -2.65 3.85
CA PHE A 73 -7.97 -3.32 3.47
C PHE A 73 -8.28 -3.01 2.01
N SER A 74 -9.05 -3.89 1.36
CA SER A 74 -9.42 -3.70 -0.04
C SER A 74 -10.93 -3.57 -0.23
N SER A 75 -11.71 -4.10 0.67
CA SER A 75 -13.17 -4.02 0.64
C SER A 75 -13.68 -3.50 1.97
N TYR A 76 -14.83 -2.87 1.94
CA TYR A 76 -15.40 -2.29 3.17
C TYR A 76 -16.90 -2.13 3.04
N ASP A 77 -17.58 -2.17 4.18
CA ASP A 77 -18.97 -1.76 4.32
C ASP A 77 -18.97 -0.34 4.88
N GLN A 78 -19.41 0.60 4.08
CA GLN A 78 -19.38 2.01 4.44
C GLN A 78 -20.28 2.34 5.62
N ASP A 79 -21.42 1.67 5.71
CA ASP A 79 -22.44 1.99 6.71
C ASP A 79 -22.09 1.44 8.09
N ASP A 80 -21.50 0.24 8.15
CA ASP A 80 -21.21 -0.46 9.39
C ASP A 80 -19.74 -0.39 9.82
N GLU A 81 -18.90 0.33 9.07
CA GLU A 81 -17.46 0.39 9.34
C GLU A 81 -16.82 -1.00 9.43
N VAL A 82 -17.17 -1.88 8.51
CA VAL A 82 -16.57 -3.21 8.42
C VAL A 82 -15.53 -3.22 7.32
N PHE A 83 -14.34 -3.69 7.63
CA PHE A 83 -13.23 -3.78 6.70
C PHE A 83 -12.96 -5.23 6.36
N SER A 84 -12.71 -5.50 5.08
CA SER A 84 -12.50 -6.85 4.56
C SER A 84 -11.27 -6.89 3.65
N ASP A 85 -10.82 -8.11 3.34
CA ASP A 85 -9.61 -8.32 2.55
C ASP A 85 -8.44 -7.54 3.15
N THR A 86 -8.21 -7.81 4.41
CA THR A 86 -7.23 -7.09 5.20
C THR A 86 -5.88 -7.78 5.16
N ASN A 87 -4.83 -6.97 5.23
CA ASN A 87 -3.46 -7.45 5.36
C ASN A 87 -2.73 -6.61 6.40
N ILE A 88 -1.78 -7.23 7.06
CA ILE A 88 -0.86 -6.54 7.92
C ILE A 88 0.56 -6.91 7.51
N PHE A 89 1.36 -5.90 7.18
CA PHE A 89 2.73 -6.08 6.72
C PHE A 89 3.70 -5.59 7.78
N PRO A 90 4.71 -6.39 8.14
CA PRO A 90 5.85 -5.84 8.88
C PRO A 90 6.51 -4.75 8.03
N ILE A 91 6.84 -3.62 8.63
CA ILE A 91 7.44 -2.50 7.89
C ILE A 91 8.75 -2.91 7.21
N GLY A 92 9.52 -3.79 7.84
CA GLY A 92 10.76 -4.29 7.24
C GLY A 92 10.58 -5.04 5.93
N CYS A 93 9.36 -5.50 5.62
CA CYS A 93 9.06 -6.18 4.37
C CYS A 93 8.53 -5.25 3.29
N VAL A 94 8.25 -4.01 3.61
CA VAL A 94 7.70 -3.02 2.66
C VAL A 94 8.85 -2.30 1.97
N ILE A 95 8.90 -2.40 0.63
CA ILE A 95 9.92 -1.74 -0.18
C ILE A 95 9.52 -0.31 -0.46
N SER A 96 8.27 -0.10 -0.90
CA SER A 96 7.79 1.22 -1.27
C SER A 96 6.26 1.29 -1.18
N MET A 97 5.78 2.51 -1.02
CA MET A 97 4.36 2.82 -0.99
C MET A 97 4.14 4.08 -1.82
N GLU A 98 3.20 4.03 -2.75
CA GLU A 98 2.85 5.18 -3.58
C GLU A 98 1.34 5.35 -3.63
N LYS A 99 0.86 6.55 -3.31
CA LYS A 99 -0.55 6.89 -3.50
C LYS A 99 -0.88 6.87 -4.98
N ILE A 100 -2.07 6.38 -5.31
CA ILE A 100 -2.54 6.38 -6.69
C ILE A 100 -3.30 7.67 -6.94
N THR A 101 -2.88 8.40 -7.97
CA THR A 101 -3.56 9.62 -8.40
C THR A 101 -4.85 9.27 -9.16
N LEU A 102 -5.81 10.14 -9.05
CA LEU A 102 -7.03 10.08 -9.84
C LEU A 102 -6.78 10.57 -11.26
#